data_35d6e90dd1f5f5ce2cf3ed4cc71540a5
#
_entry.id   35d6e90dd1f5f5ce2cf3ed4cc71540a5
#
_cell.length_a   1.000
_cell.length_b   1.000
_cell.length_c   1.000
_cell.angle_alpha   90.00
_cell.angle_beta   90.00
_cell.angle_gamma   90.00
#
_symmetry.space_group_name_H-M   'P 1'
#
loop_
_entity.id
_entity.type
_entity.pdbx_description
1 polymer ?
#
loop_
_entity_poly.entity_id
_entity_poly.type
_entity_poly.pdbx_seq_one_letter_code
_entity_poly.pdbx_strand_id
1 'polypeptide(L)'
;TAKVTDEQLQAFLKSAAPNHNFTSGMFLSGFHSRTMQAQMDIWEIAKLIQGDDALMEIVSLTPAPRLLETLRHHPMATSVIEAINKYNDTYGHQIYSLDFAEPTAAEDTLPIMVALKSQVQDKNYDPLVQQTEVNRKRKAAMREIREVLSEQQLWQFRWHLWKARYFYPFREEVVFWLGGAWPVLRGMANELGKRMVKIGTFNSPDDIYFLRSESIDKAIEARAVGNSVPELA
;
A
#
# COMPACT_ATOMS: atom_id res chain seq x y z
N THR A 1 41.51 -4.86 16.28
CA THR A 1 40.37 -4.21 15.59
C THR A 1 40.60 -4.31 14.10
N ALA A 2 40.09 -5.33 13.46
CA ALA A 2 40.05 -5.43 12.01
C ALA A 2 39.14 -4.26 11.55
N LYS A 3 39.73 -3.24 10.96
CA LYS A 3 39.01 -2.18 10.28
C LYS A 3 38.44 -2.80 9.01
N VAL A 4 37.13 -2.78 8.85
CA VAL A 4 36.49 -3.07 7.57
C VAL A 4 37.13 -2.17 6.52
N THR A 5 37.69 -2.74 5.47
CA THR A 5 38.35 -1.97 4.40
C THR A 5 37.30 -1.29 3.53
N ASP A 6 37.70 -0.19 2.86
CA ASP A 6 36.80 0.52 1.93
C ASP A 6 36.31 -0.42 0.81
N GLU A 7 37.13 -1.38 0.39
CA GLU A 7 36.75 -2.40 -0.59
C GLU A 7 35.67 -3.34 -0.07
N GLN A 8 35.75 -3.75 1.20
CA GLN A 8 34.72 -4.58 1.85
C GLN A 8 33.42 -3.80 2.02
N LEU A 9 33.51 -2.52 2.37
CA LEU A 9 32.35 -1.63 2.46
C LEU A 9 31.69 -1.42 1.09
N GLN A 10 32.51 -1.22 0.05
CA GLN A 10 32.03 -1.07 -1.33
C GLN A 10 31.41 -2.36 -1.87
N ALA A 11 32.02 -3.51 -1.58
CA ALA A 11 31.46 -4.83 -1.94
C ALA A 11 30.10 -5.05 -1.24
N PHE A 12 30.00 -4.70 0.03
CA PHE A 12 28.75 -4.75 0.79
C PHE A 12 27.68 -3.84 0.18
N LEU A 13 28.02 -2.57 -0.13
CA LEU A 13 27.11 -1.62 -0.75
C LEU A 13 26.65 -2.09 -2.14
N LYS A 14 27.56 -2.63 -2.95
CA LYS A 14 27.22 -3.21 -4.26
C LYS A 14 26.34 -4.45 -4.16
N SER A 15 26.51 -5.28 -3.14
CA SER A 15 25.66 -6.44 -2.89
C SER A 15 24.30 -6.06 -2.28
N ALA A 16 24.25 -4.97 -1.52
CA ALA A 16 23.03 -4.48 -0.88
C ALA A 16 22.12 -3.69 -1.83
N ALA A 17 22.69 -2.95 -2.79
CA ALA A 17 21.94 -2.09 -3.70
C ALA A 17 20.90 -2.84 -4.56
N PRO A 18 21.19 -4.02 -5.17
CA PRO A 18 20.18 -4.78 -5.92
C PRO A 18 19.11 -5.44 -5.04
N ASN A 19 19.41 -5.60 -3.75
CA ASN A 19 18.56 -6.30 -2.79
C ASN A 19 17.88 -5.36 -1.80
N HIS A 20 17.75 -4.06 -2.12
CA HIS A 20 17.16 -3.08 -1.21
C HIS A 20 15.75 -3.51 -0.75
N ASN A 21 14.93 -4.00 -1.67
CA ASN A 21 13.60 -4.52 -1.33
C ASN A 21 13.68 -5.82 -0.51
N PHE A 22 14.67 -6.67 -0.78
CA PHE A 22 14.90 -7.91 -0.03
C PHE A 22 15.44 -7.64 1.36
N THR A 23 16.40 -6.74 1.52
CA THR A 23 16.95 -6.35 2.83
C THR A 23 15.92 -5.61 3.67
N SER A 24 15.15 -4.71 3.10
CA SER A 24 14.03 -4.07 3.79
C SER A 24 13.03 -5.11 4.27
N GLY A 25 12.58 -6.02 3.41
CA GLY A 25 11.71 -7.13 3.77
C GLY A 25 12.30 -8.02 4.87
N MET A 26 13.60 -8.35 4.81
CA MET A 26 14.28 -9.22 5.79
C MET A 26 14.39 -8.59 7.18
N PHE A 27 14.63 -7.28 7.26
CA PHE A 27 14.66 -6.57 8.55
C PHE A 27 13.26 -6.33 9.12
N LEU A 28 12.26 -6.24 8.26
CA LEU A 28 10.87 -5.94 8.61
C LEU A 28 10.03 -7.19 8.89
N SER A 29 10.44 -8.33 8.31
CA SER A 29 9.76 -9.59 8.52
C SER A 29 9.93 -10.09 9.96
N GLY A 30 8.84 -10.36 10.57
CA GLY A 30 8.75 -10.75 11.98
C GLY A 30 8.10 -9.69 12.83
N PHE A 31 7.62 -8.60 12.22
CA PHE A 31 6.69 -7.69 12.84
C PHE A 31 5.28 -7.93 12.28
N HIS A 32 4.28 -7.89 13.13
CA HIS A 32 2.90 -7.70 12.70
C HIS A 32 2.76 -6.26 12.21
N SER A 33 3.15 -6.00 10.96
CA SER A 33 2.94 -4.71 10.31
C SER A 33 1.58 -4.69 9.62
N ARG A 34 1.01 -3.51 9.44
CA ARG A 34 -0.24 -3.32 8.68
C ARG A 34 -0.10 -3.82 7.24
N THR A 35 1.07 -3.61 6.64
CA THR A 35 1.39 -4.10 5.30
C THR A 35 1.34 -5.63 5.23
N MET A 36 1.93 -6.33 6.22
CA MET A 36 1.86 -7.78 6.29
C MET A 36 0.43 -8.28 6.47
N GLN A 37 -0.35 -7.62 7.31
CA GLN A 37 -1.75 -7.98 7.52
C GLN A 37 -2.58 -7.79 6.26
N ALA A 38 -2.40 -6.69 5.56
CA ALA A 38 -3.07 -6.45 4.27
C ALA A 38 -2.70 -7.52 3.22
N GLN A 39 -1.43 -7.95 3.17
CA GLN A 39 -1.00 -9.05 2.28
C GLN A 39 -1.64 -10.38 2.66
N MET A 40 -1.75 -10.68 3.95
CA MET A 40 -2.42 -11.88 4.45
C MET A 40 -3.90 -11.88 4.07
N ASP A 41 -4.58 -10.76 4.25
CA ASP A 41 -6.00 -10.64 3.94
C ASP A 41 -6.26 -10.82 2.43
N ILE A 42 -5.39 -10.27 1.55
CA ILE A 42 -5.47 -10.52 0.10
C ILE A 42 -5.22 -12.01 -0.21
N TRP A 43 -4.28 -12.64 0.48
CA TRP A 43 -3.99 -14.06 0.29
C TRP A 43 -5.15 -14.96 0.72
N GLU A 44 -5.84 -14.62 1.81
CA GLU A 44 -7.05 -15.31 2.22
C GLU A 44 -8.16 -15.19 1.15
N ILE A 45 -8.33 -14.01 0.55
CA ILE A 45 -9.24 -13.81 -0.58
C ILE A 45 -8.80 -14.67 -1.78
N ALA A 46 -7.51 -14.71 -2.09
CA ALA A 46 -6.98 -15.55 -3.17
C ALA A 46 -7.27 -17.03 -2.93
N LYS A 47 -7.19 -17.51 -1.69
CA LYS A 47 -7.52 -18.90 -1.34
C LYS A 47 -9.00 -19.23 -1.53
N LEU A 48 -9.90 -18.31 -1.26
CA LEU A 48 -11.34 -18.49 -1.56
C LEU A 48 -11.54 -18.71 -3.05
N ILE A 49 -10.85 -17.97 -3.91
CA ILE A 49 -10.91 -18.10 -5.36
C ILE A 49 -10.25 -19.42 -5.80
N GLN A 50 -9.10 -19.77 -5.25
CA GLN A 50 -8.39 -21.02 -5.58
C GLN A 50 -9.16 -22.29 -5.19
N GLY A 51 -10.11 -22.19 -4.28
CA GLY A 51 -11.01 -23.29 -3.88
C GLY A 51 -12.15 -23.56 -4.86
N ASP A 52 -12.31 -22.75 -5.92
CA ASP A 52 -13.40 -22.85 -6.90
C ASP A 52 -12.86 -22.71 -8.34
N ASP A 53 -12.97 -23.79 -9.12
CA ASP A 53 -12.43 -23.83 -10.49
C ASP A 53 -13.06 -22.79 -11.42
N ALA A 54 -14.35 -22.48 -11.24
CA ALA A 54 -15.05 -21.48 -12.06
C ALA A 54 -14.54 -20.06 -11.74
N LEU A 55 -14.31 -19.75 -10.45
CA LEU A 55 -13.71 -18.47 -10.03
C LEU A 55 -12.26 -18.36 -10.50
N MET A 56 -11.51 -19.46 -10.45
CA MET A 56 -10.13 -19.51 -10.97
C MET A 56 -10.08 -19.19 -12.47
N GLU A 57 -11.00 -19.75 -13.26
CA GLU A 57 -11.09 -19.49 -14.69
C GLU A 57 -11.43 -18.01 -14.95
N ILE A 58 -12.41 -17.45 -14.26
CA ILE A 58 -12.79 -16.05 -14.37
C ILE A 58 -11.61 -15.12 -14.08
N VAL A 59 -10.91 -15.35 -12.97
CA VAL A 59 -9.78 -14.50 -12.58
C VAL A 59 -8.62 -14.64 -13.57
N SER A 60 -8.38 -15.82 -14.11
CA SER A 60 -7.34 -16.06 -15.10
C SER A 60 -7.60 -15.31 -16.42
N LEU A 61 -8.83 -15.37 -16.92
CA LEU A 61 -9.23 -14.80 -18.21
C LEU A 61 -9.50 -13.29 -18.13
N THR A 62 -9.92 -12.77 -16.98
CA THR A 62 -10.33 -11.37 -16.84
C THR A 62 -9.12 -10.46 -16.60
N PRO A 63 -8.91 -9.38 -17.37
CA PRO A 63 -7.92 -8.35 -17.06
C PRO A 63 -8.18 -7.69 -15.71
N ALA A 64 -7.11 -7.36 -14.94
CA ALA A 64 -7.22 -6.78 -13.61
C ALA A 64 -8.15 -5.54 -13.52
N PRO A 65 -8.15 -4.60 -14.48
CA PRO A 65 -9.04 -3.43 -14.42
C PRO A 65 -10.53 -3.77 -14.45
N ARG A 66 -10.91 -4.93 -15.01
CA ARG A 66 -12.30 -5.38 -15.10
C ARG A 66 -12.66 -6.44 -14.07
N LEU A 67 -11.68 -6.93 -13.32
CA LEU A 67 -11.83 -8.10 -12.47
C LEU A 67 -12.90 -7.89 -11.38
N LEU A 68 -12.85 -6.75 -10.69
CA LEU A 68 -13.82 -6.46 -9.62
C LEU A 68 -15.26 -6.41 -10.15
N GLU A 69 -15.47 -5.75 -11.29
CA GLU A 69 -16.79 -5.67 -11.93
C GLU A 69 -17.27 -7.05 -12.36
N THR A 70 -16.40 -7.85 -12.99
CA THR A 70 -16.74 -9.21 -13.41
C THR A 70 -17.14 -10.08 -12.22
N LEU A 71 -16.38 -10.03 -11.12
CA LEU A 71 -16.70 -10.78 -9.90
C LEU A 71 -18.03 -10.33 -9.28
N ARG A 72 -18.34 -9.04 -9.26
CA ARG A 72 -19.61 -8.51 -8.73
C ARG A 72 -20.84 -9.07 -9.45
N HIS A 73 -20.72 -9.37 -10.74
CA HIS A 73 -21.83 -9.90 -11.54
C HIS A 73 -21.89 -11.43 -11.54
N HIS A 74 -20.95 -12.11 -10.87
CA HIS A 74 -20.92 -13.56 -10.84
C HIS A 74 -21.54 -14.13 -9.56
N PRO A 75 -22.59 -14.97 -9.65
CA PRO A 75 -23.32 -15.45 -8.47
C PRO A 75 -22.47 -16.20 -7.45
N MET A 76 -21.46 -16.93 -7.90
CA MET A 76 -20.56 -17.70 -7.03
C MET A 76 -19.50 -16.84 -6.33
N ALA A 77 -19.33 -15.59 -6.72
CA ALA A 77 -18.30 -14.70 -6.15
C ALA A 77 -18.79 -13.92 -4.91
N THR A 78 -19.99 -14.21 -4.39
CA THR A 78 -20.57 -13.45 -3.26
C THR A 78 -19.61 -13.39 -2.07
N SER A 79 -19.06 -14.52 -1.63
CA SER A 79 -18.12 -14.57 -0.49
C SER A 79 -16.79 -13.84 -0.78
N VAL A 80 -16.33 -13.88 -2.04
CA VAL A 80 -15.14 -13.16 -2.49
C VAL A 80 -15.38 -11.65 -2.45
N ILE A 81 -16.55 -11.20 -2.93
CA ILE A 81 -16.93 -9.78 -2.91
C ILE A 81 -17.10 -9.28 -1.48
N GLU A 82 -17.71 -10.05 -0.58
CA GLU A 82 -17.80 -9.72 0.84
C GLU A 82 -16.40 -9.56 1.47
N ALA A 83 -15.49 -10.47 1.15
CA ALA A 83 -14.11 -10.40 1.64
C ALA A 83 -13.35 -9.18 1.08
N ILE A 84 -13.54 -8.85 -0.22
CA ILE A 84 -12.97 -7.63 -0.83
C ILE A 84 -13.56 -6.37 -0.18
N ASN A 85 -14.85 -6.33 0.08
CA ASN A 85 -15.48 -5.19 0.76
C ASN A 85 -14.92 -5.01 2.17
N LYS A 86 -14.81 -6.09 2.94
CA LYS A 86 -14.18 -6.06 4.27
C LYS A 86 -12.72 -5.58 4.22
N TYR A 87 -11.97 -6.00 3.20
CA TYR A 87 -10.63 -5.50 2.95
C TYR A 87 -10.64 -3.98 2.71
N ASN A 88 -11.52 -3.50 1.83
CA ASN A 88 -11.66 -2.08 1.54
C ASN A 88 -12.12 -1.26 2.76
N ASP A 89 -13.01 -1.78 3.59
CA ASP A 89 -13.41 -1.13 4.84
C ASP A 89 -12.23 -0.93 5.79
N THR A 90 -11.28 -1.88 5.77
CA THR A 90 -10.10 -1.84 6.65
C THR A 90 -8.96 -0.99 6.07
N TYR A 91 -8.68 -1.14 4.78
CA TYR A 91 -7.48 -0.59 4.14
C TYR A 91 -7.77 0.47 3.07
N GLY A 92 -9.03 0.68 2.70
CA GLY A 92 -9.41 1.56 1.59
C GLY A 92 -9.05 3.04 1.78
N HIS A 93 -8.83 3.46 3.03
CA HIS A 93 -8.37 4.82 3.33
C HIS A 93 -6.86 5.02 3.07
N GLN A 94 -6.11 3.94 2.80
CA GLN A 94 -4.68 4.04 2.54
C GLN A 94 -4.41 4.87 1.29
N ILE A 95 -3.33 5.65 1.37
CA ILE A 95 -2.84 6.50 0.30
C ILE A 95 -1.52 5.94 -0.23
N TYR A 96 -1.36 5.96 -1.54
CA TYR A 96 -0.11 5.55 -2.20
C TYR A 96 0.88 6.71 -2.33
N SER A 97 0.38 7.93 -2.26
CA SER A 97 1.13 9.17 -2.35
C SER A 97 0.61 10.17 -1.33
N LEU A 98 1.44 11.14 -0.95
CA LEU A 98 1.01 12.31 -0.17
C LEU A 98 0.37 13.40 -1.05
N ASP A 99 0.28 13.17 -2.34
CA ASP A 99 -0.45 14.05 -3.25
C ASP A 99 -1.96 13.85 -3.05
N PHE A 100 -2.64 14.93 -2.69
CA PHE A 100 -4.08 14.89 -2.44
C PHE A 100 -4.92 14.66 -3.71
N ALA A 101 -4.36 14.90 -4.90
CA ALA A 101 -5.00 14.60 -6.17
C ALA A 101 -5.05 13.09 -6.45
N GLU A 102 -4.12 12.31 -5.89
CA GLU A 102 -4.06 10.88 -6.09
C GLU A 102 -5.19 10.15 -5.35
N PRO A 103 -5.81 9.13 -5.97
CA PRO A 103 -6.91 8.39 -5.36
C PRO A 103 -6.44 7.55 -4.16
N THR A 104 -7.36 7.30 -3.23
CA THR A 104 -7.17 6.32 -2.16
C THR A 104 -7.31 4.89 -2.69
N ALA A 105 -6.90 3.91 -1.90
CA ALA A 105 -7.02 2.49 -2.26
C ALA A 105 -8.47 2.04 -2.53
N ALA A 106 -9.46 2.68 -1.90
CA ALA A 106 -10.87 2.40 -2.16
C ALA A 106 -11.39 3.06 -3.46
N GLU A 107 -10.81 4.20 -3.86
CA GLU A 107 -11.18 4.91 -5.10
C GLU A 107 -10.53 4.27 -6.33
N ASP A 108 -9.27 3.81 -6.22
CA ASP A 108 -8.59 3.02 -7.23
C ASP A 108 -8.27 1.62 -6.71
N THR A 109 -9.10 0.67 -7.10
CA THR A 109 -8.95 -0.75 -6.70
C THR A 109 -8.01 -1.53 -7.61
N LEU A 110 -7.46 -0.92 -8.67
CA LEU A 110 -6.59 -1.62 -9.62
C LEU A 110 -5.36 -2.27 -8.96
N PRO A 111 -4.60 -1.60 -8.07
CA PRO A 111 -3.44 -2.21 -7.42
C PRO A 111 -3.83 -3.48 -6.62
N ILE A 112 -4.97 -3.45 -5.94
CA ILE A 112 -5.49 -4.59 -5.17
C ILE A 112 -5.87 -5.73 -6.09
N MET A 113 -6.54 -5.45 -7.20
CA MET A 113 -6.95 -6.47 -8.19
C MET A 113 -5.73 -7.10 -8.88
N VAL A 114 -4.68 -6.32 -9.15
CA VAL A 114 -3.41 -6.84 -9.67
C VAL A 114 -2.76 -7.77 -8.67
N ALA A 115 -2.67 -7.37 -7.39
CA ALA A 115 -2.10 -8.18 -6.32
C ALA A 115 -2.89 -9.49 -6.11
N LEU A 116 -4.22 -9.40 -6.05
CA LEU A 116 -5.11 -10.55 -5.91
C LEU A 116 -4.93 -11.53 -7.07
N LYS A 117 -4.96 -11.04 -8.31
CA LYS A 117 -4.76 -11.87 -9.51
C LYS A 117 -3.41 -12.57 -9.50
N SER A 118 -2.36 -11.87 -9.12
CA SER A 118 -1.01 -12.44 -9.01
C SER A 118 -0.97 -13.57 -7.97
N GLN A 119 -1.59 -13.37 -6.80
CA GLN A 119 -1.62 -14.40 -5.75
C GLN A 119 -2.52 -15.59 -6.11
N VAL A 120 -3.62 -15.37 -6.83
CA VAL A 120 -4.47 -16.46 -7.34
C VAL A 120 -3.72 -17.34 -8.35
N GLN A 121 -2.87 -16.74 -9.18
CA GLN A 121 -2.10 -17.45 -10.20
C GLN A 121 -0.92 -18.22 -9.61
N ASP A 122 -0.32 -17.75 -8.51
CA ASP A 122 0.77 -18.45 -7.82
C ASP A 122 0.22 -19.35 -6.71
N LYS A 123 -0.11 -20.60 -7.08
CA LYS A 123 -0.61 -21.61 -6.12
C LYS A 123 0.40 -21.97 -5.01
N ASN A 124 1.67 -21.65 -5.21
CA ASN A 124 2.73 -21.93 -4.23
C ASN A 124 3.00 -20.71 -3.33
N TYR A 125 2.36 -19.58 -3.58
CA TYR A 125 2.51 -18.40 -2.74
C TYR A 125 1.88 -18.66 -1.37
N ASP A 126 2.73 -18.64 -0.34
CA ASP A 126 2.32 -18.71 1.07
C ASP A 126 3.13 -17.67 1.87
N PRO A 127 2.50 -16.58 2.31
CA PRO A 127 3.18 -15.54 3.07
C PRO A 127 3.70 -16.04 4.43
N LEU A 128 3.10 -17.09 5.02
CA LEU A 128 3.57 -17.67 6.28
C LEU A 128 4.88 -18.47 6.06
N VAL A 129 4.97 -19.20 4.97
CA VAL A 129 6.20 -19.91 4.57
C VAL A 129 7.31 -18.90 4.29
N GLN A 130 7.01 -17.82 3.54
CA GLN A 130 7.97 -16.74 3.29
C GLN A 130 8.44 -16.10 4.59
N GLN A 131 7.54 -15.78 5.51
CA GLN A 131 7.89 -15.21 6.82
C GLN A 131 8.79 -16.15 7.63
N THR A 132 8.50 -17.46 7.60
CA THR A 132 9.31 -18.47 8.28
C THR A 132 10.72 -18.53 7.70
N GLU A 133 10.85 -18.51 6.37
CA GLU A 133 12.15 -18.54 5.69
C GLU A 133 12.95 -17.25 5.97
N VAL A 134 12.32 -16.09 5.95
CA VAL A 134 12.98 -14.84 6.30
C VAL A 134 13.44 -14.84 7.77
N ASN A 135 12.63 -15.36 8.67
CA ASN A 135 13.02 -15.54 10.08
C ASN A 135 14.23 -16.50 10.23
N ARG A 136 14.27 -17.55 9.42
CA ARG A 136 15.41 -18.48 9.38
C ARG A 136 16.69 -17.79 8.91
N LYS A 137 16.61 -17.03 7.79
CA LYS A 137 17.73 -16.25 7.25
C LYS A 137 18.22 -15.21 8.24
N ARG A 138 17.32 -14.50 8.92
CA ARG A 138 17.66 -13.53 9.98
C ARG A 138 18.43 -14.19 11.12
N LYS A 139 17.98 -15.37 11.58
CA LYS A 139 18.67 -16.09 12.65
C LYS A 139 20.07 -16.53 12.22
N ALA A 140 20.25 -16.94 10.95
CA ALA A 140 21.55 -17.29 10.39
C ALA A 140 22.50 -16.07 10.36
N ALA A 141 22.03 -14.96 9.77
CA ALA A 141 22.78 -13.70 9.72
C ALA A 141 23.19 -13.19 11.13
N MET A 142 22.31 -13.36 12.12
CA MET A 142 22.65 -13.02 13.51
C MET A 142 23.75 -13.88 14.13
N ARG A 143 23.92 -15.13 13.69
CA ARG A 143 25.03 -15.98 14.12
C ARG A 143 26.33 -15.50 13.49
N GLU A 144 26.33 -15.27 12.18
CA GLU A 144 27.50 -14.74 11.46
C GLU A 144 27.98 -13.38 12.03
N ILE A 145 27.05 -12.47 12.33
CA ILE A 145 27.36 -11.18 12.95
C ILE A 145 28.03 -11.38 14.31
N ARG A 146 27.64 -12.38 15.09
CA ARG A 146 28.26 -12.65 16.40
C ARG A 146 29.71 -13.13 16.29
N GLU A 147 30.07 -13.79 15.21
CA GLU A 147 31.43 -14.29 14.97
C GLU A 147 32.38 -13.19 14.52
N VAL A 148 31.85 -12.12 13.90
CA VAL A 148 32.65 -11.05 13.30
C VAL A 148 32.79 -9.83 14.23
N LEU A 149 31.75 -9.51 15.03
CA LEU A 149 31.75 -8.32 15.88
C LEU A 149 32.36 -8.56 17.25
N SER A 150 33.13 -7.59 17.76
CA SER A 150 33.53 -7.57 19.16
C SER A 150 32.30 -7.41 20.08
N GLU A 151 32.44 -7.74 21.37
CA GLU A 151 31.35 -7.66 22.33
C GLU A 151 30.72 -6.24 22.41
N GLN A 152 31.58 -5.20 22.36
CA GLN A 152 31.10 -3.82 22.37
C GLN A 152 30.31 -3.47 21.11
N GLN A 153 30.79 -3.90 19.92
CA GLN A 153 30.09 -3.68 18.65
C GLN A 153 28.81 -4.49 18.61
N LEU A 154 28.80 -5.72 19.12
CA LEU A 154 27.61 -6.56 19.20
C LEU A 154 26.54 -5.93 20.11
N TRP A 155 26.95 -5.35 21.24
CA TRP A 155 26.04 -4.62 22.12
C TRP A 155 25.41 -3.41 21.40
N GLN A 156 26.24 -2.57 20.73
CA GLN A 156 25.74 -1.44 19.94
C GLN A 156 24.80 -1.88 18.83
N PHE A 157 25.16 -2.93 18.09
CA PHE A 157 24.33 -3.50 17.05
C PHE A 157 22.97 -3.96 17.58
N ARG A 158 22.97 -4.71 18.69
CA ARG A 158 21.72 -5.17 19.33
C ARG A 158 20.85 -4.01 19.81
N TRP A 159 21.48 -2.97 20.36
CA TRP A 159 20.77 -1.77 20.78
C TRP A 159 20.10 -1.06 19.60
N HIS A 160 20.82 -0.87 18.49
CA HIS A 160 20.25 -0.28 17.28
C HIS A 160 19.18 -1.16 16.66
N LEU A 161 19.39 -2.47 16.61
CA LEU A 161 18.40 -3.43 16.12
C LEU A 161 17.13 -3.41 16.97
N TRP A 162 17.28 -3.34 18.31
CA TRP A 162 16.12 -3.21 19.21
C TRP A 162 15.35 -1.92 18.94
N LYS A 163 16.04 -0.77 18.82
CA LYS A 163 15.38 0.50 18.47
C LYS A 163 14.67 0.41 17.13
N ALA A 164 15.32 -0.09 16.12
CA ALA A 164 14.70 -0.27 14.80
C ALA A 164 13.45 -1.13 14.89
N ARG A 165 13.51 -2.25 15.62
CA ARG A 165 12.38 -3.15 15.82
C ARG A 165 11.24 -2.53 16.62
N TYR A 166 11.54 -1.68 17.58
CA TYR A 166 10.54 -1.01 18.40
C TYR A 166 9.84 0.12 17.64
N PHE A 167 10.60 0.95 16.91
CA PHE A 167 10.07 2.14 16.26
C PHE A 167 9.50 1.90 14.86
N TYR A 168 9.92 0.85 14.17
CA TYR A 168 9.46 0.59 12.81
C TYR A 168 7.94 0.31 12.71
N PRO A 169 7.34 -0.51 13.59
CA PRO A 169 5.89 -0.69 13.60
C PRO A 169 5.12 0.62 13.82
N PHE A 170 5.68 1.54 14.60
CA PHE A 170 5.11 2.87 14.80
C PHE A 170 5.02 3.67 13.50
N ARG A 171 6.07 3.60 12.67
CA ARG A 171 6.06 4.26 11.36
C ARG A 171 4.94 3.68 10.47
N GLU A 172 4.78 2.38 10.45
CA GLU A 172 3.70 1.72 9.69
C GLU A 172 2.31 2.16 10.18
N GLU A 173 2.10 2.22 11.49
CA GLU A 173 0.85 2.72 12.07
C GLU A 173 0.61 4.19 11.72
N VAL A 174 1.63 5.05 11.80
CA VAL A 174 1.49 6.46 11.43
C VAL A 174 1.11 6.61 9.96
N VAL A 175 1.77 5.89 9.05
CA VAL A 175 1.45 5.93 7.61
C VAL A 175 0.03 5.39 7.37
N PHE A 176 -0.36 4.32 8.05
CA PHE A 176 -1.69 3.75 7.95
C PHE A 176 -2.77 4.77 8.33
N TRP A 177 -2.61 5.45 9.46
CA TRP A 177 -3.61 6.40 9.95
C TRP A 177 -3.51 7.79 9.29
N LEU A 178 -2.36 8.13 8.70
CA LEU A 178 -2.17 9.41 8.01
C LEU A 178 -3.22 9.61 6.90
N GLY A 179 -3.54 8.56 6.16
CA GLY A 179 -4.57 8.56 5.14
C GLY A 179 -6.01 8.55 5.67
N GLY A 180 -6.22 8.41 6.98
CA GLY A 180 -7.57 8.19 7.54
C GLY A 180 -8.59 9.31 7.27
N ALA A 181 -8.14 10.55 7.12
CA ALA A 181 -8.99 11.68 6.77
C ALA A 181 -9.20 11.85 5.25
N TRP A 182 -8.34 11.24 4.42
CA TRP A 182 -8.35 11.41 2.96
C TRP A 182 -9.70 11.09 2.32
N PRO A 183 -10.36 9.94 2.60
CA PRO A 183 -11.65 9.62 1.95
C PRO A 183 -12.71 10.69 2.20
N VAL A 184 -12.75 11.25 3.40
CA VAL A 184 -13.73 12.29 3.77
C VAL A 184 -13.41 13.61 3.04
N LEU A 185 -12.15 14.05 3.11
CA LEU A 185 -11.72 15.30 2.48
C LEU A 185 -11.83 15.21 0.95
N ARG A 186 -11.43 14.09 0.35
CA ARG A 186 -11.57 13.87 -1.09
C ARG A 186 -13.03 13.79 -1.52
N GLY A 187 -13.89 13.14 -0.72
CA GLY A 187 -15.33 13.11 -0.96
C GLY A 187 -15.94 14.52 -0.98
N MET A 188 -15.52 15.38 -0.06
CA MET A 188 -15.95 16.79 -0.02
C MET A 188 -15.41 17.57 -1.22
N ALA A 189 -14.13 17.42 -1.56
CA ALA A 189 -13.51 18.08 -2.69
C ALA A 189 -14.18 17.65 -4.02
N ASN A 190 -14.37 16.35 -4.23
CA ASN A 190 -15.05 15.81 -5.41
C ASN A 190 -16.49 16.32 -5.55
N GLU A 191 -17.24 16.38 -4.44
CA GLU A 191 -18.59 16.91 -4.46
C GLU A 191 -18.58 18.41 -4.81
N LEU A 192 -17.65 19.17 -4.25
CA LEU A 192 -17.50 20.59 -4.59
C LEU A 192 -17.10 20.77 -6.07
N GLY A 193 -16.14 19.98 -6.56
CA GLY A 193 -15.75 19.97 -7.97
C GLY A 193 -16.94 19.69 -8.90
N LYS A 194 -17.76 18.68 -8.60
CA LYS A 194 -19.00 18.40 -9.35
C LYS A 194 -19.96 19.58 -9.37
N ARG A 195 -20.09 20.31 -8.28
CA ARG A 195 -20.93 21.52 -8.20
C ARG A 195 -20.38 22.65 -9.04
N MET A 196 -19.05 22.79 -9.10
CA MET A 196 -18.39 23.81 -9.93
C MET A 196 -18.49 23.50 -11.43
N VAL A 197 -18.43 22.24 -11.82
CA VAL A 197 -18.72 21.81 -13.22
C VAL A 197 -20.14 22.16 -13.61
N LYS A 198 -21.14 21.94 -12.75
CA LYS A 198 -22.54 22.24 -13.04
C LYS A 198 -22.83 23.71 -13.33
N ILE A 199 -22.05 24.64 -12.78
CA ILE A 199 -22.20 26.08 -13.03
C ILE A 199 -21.20 26.60 -14.06
N GLY A 200 -20.40 25.73 -14.68
CA GLY A 200 -19.44 26.11 -15.73
C GLY A 200 -18.18 26.80 -15.23
N THR A 201 -17.82 26.63 -13.95
CA THR A 201 -16.55 27.13 -13.40
C THR A 201 -15.40 26.16 -13.71
N PHE A 202 -15.63 24.85 -13.68
CA PHE A 202 -14.63 23.81 -13.97
C PHE A 202 -15.04 22.99 -15.19
N ASN A 203 -14.04 22.42 -15.86
CA ASN A 203 -14.24 21.46 -16.94
C ASN A 203 -14.36 20.02 -16.41
N SER A 204 -13.60 19.70 -15.34
CA SER A 204 -13.62 18.42 -14.64
C SER A 204 -13.79 18.63 -13.14
N PRO A 205 -14.43 17.70 -12.40
CA PRO A 205 -14.44 17.74 -10.95
C PRO A 205 -13.04 17.74 -10.33
N ASP A 206 -12.07 17.13 -11.01
CA ASP A 206 -10.70 16.99 -10.53
C ASP A 206 -9.90 18.30 -10.62
N ASP A 207 -10.39 19.30 -11.36
CA ASP A 207 -9.76 20.63 -11.45
C ASP A 207 -9.56 21.27 -10.07
N ILE A 208 -10.42 20.92 -9.10
CA ILE A 208 -10.35 21.40 -7.72
C ILE A 208 -9.00 21.08 -7.04
N TYR A 209 -8.36 19.98 -7.40
CA TYR A 209 -7.09 19.56 -6.79
C TYR A 209 -5.88 20.41 -7.23
N PHE A 210 -6.01 21.16 -8.31
CA PHE A 210 -4.95 21.98 -8.88
C PHE A 210 -5.09 23.46 -8.54
N LEU A 211 -6.11 23.82 -7.75
CA LEU A 211 -6.37 25.20 -7.36
C LEU A 211 -5.79 25.54 -5.99
N ARG A 212 -5.50 26.81 -5.80
CA ARG A 212 -5.17 27.38 -4.49
C ARG A 212 -6.45 27.62 -3.69
N SER A 213 -6.32 27.65 -2.37
CA SER A 213 -7.44 27.90 -1.44
C SER A 213 -8.22 29.16 -1.81
N GLU A 214 -7.51 30.27 -2.13
CA GLU A 214 -8.14 31.54 -2.48
C GLU A 214 -8.97 31.47 -3.77
N SER A 215 -8.57 30.61 -4.70
CA SER A 215 -9.33 30.38 -5.94
C SER A 215 -10.59 29.55 -5.67
N ILE A 216 -10.51 28.59 -4.76
CA ILE A 216 -11.65 27.80 -4.33
C ILE A 216 -12.66 28.69 -3.60
N ASP A 217 -12.21 29.59 -2.71
CA ASP A 217 -13.06 30.54 -2.00
C ASP A 217 -13.82 31.44 -2.97
N LYS A 218 -13.13 32.00 -3.98
CA LYS A 218 -13.76 32.79 -5.05
C LYS A 218 -14.82 31.99 -5.83
N ALA A 219 -14.54 30.74 -6.14
CA ALA A 219 -15.48 29.88 -6.84
C ALA A 219 -16.74 29.59 -6.00
N ILE A 220 -16.59 29.40 -4.69
CA ILE A 220 -17.70 29.20 -3.74
C ILE A 220 -18.55 30.46 -3.63
N GLU A 221 -17.92 31.61 -3.47
CA GLU A 221 -18.61 32.91 -3.40
C GLU A 221 -19.40 33.21 -4.67
N ALA A 222 -18.77 33.06 -5.85
CA ALA A 222 -19.44 33.24 -7.14
C ALA A 222 -20.65 32.32 -7.28
N ARG A 223 -20.51 31.05 -6.91
CA ARG A 223 -21.61 30.07 -6.93
C ARG A 223 -22.75 30.48 -6.01
N ALA A 224 -22.47 31.03 -4.84
CA ALA A 224 -23.50 31.47 -3.89
C ALA A 224 -24.44 32.55 -4.47
N VAL A 225 -23.95 33.33 -5.43
CA VAL A 225 -24.74 34.36 -6.14
C VAL A 225 -25.16 33.94 -7.55
N GLY A 226 -24.98 32.63 -7.88
CA GLY A 226 -25.39 32.07 -9.18
C GLY A 226 -24.44 32.35 -10.34
N ASN A 227 -23.24 32.83 -10.09
CA ASN A 227 -22.21 33.14 -11.09
C ASN A 227 -21.22 31.99 -11.25
N SER A 228 -20.53 31.94 -12.40
CA SER A 228 -19.39 31.09 -12.65
C SER A 228 -18.09 31.91 -12.76
N VAL A 229 -16.95 31.25 -12.60
CA VAL A 229 -15.62 31.84 -12.74
C VAL A 229 -14.80 30.96 -13.69
N PRO A 230 -15.10 31.00 -15.02
CA PRO A 230 -14.50 30.08 -16.00
C PRO A 230 -13.00 30.20 -16.12
N GLU A 231 -12.42 31.34 -15.71
CA GLU A 231 -10.95 31.54 -15.69
C GLU A 231 -10.21 30.68 -14.68
N LEU A 232 -10.92 29.93 -13.85
CA LEU A 232 -10.34 28.97 -12.89
C LEU A 232 -10.30 27.54 -13.45
N ALA A 233 -10.84 27.30 -14.63
CA ALA A 233 -10.88 25.99 -15.27
C ALA A 233 -9.52 25.57 -15.88
#